data_70d7738e6f7019369b73590c3fa4c217
#
_entry.id   70d7738e6f7019369b73590c3fa4c217
#
_cell.length_a   1.000
_cell.length_b   1.000
_cell.length_c   1.000
_cell.angle_alpha   90.00
_cell.angle_beta   90.00
_cell.angle_gamma   90.00
#
_symmetry.space_group_name_H-M   'P 1'
#
loop_
_entity.id
_entity.type
_entity.pdbx_description
1 polymer ?
#
loop_
_entity_poly.entity_id
_entity_poly.type
_entity_poly.pdbx_seq_one_letter_code
_entity_poly.pdbx_strand_id
1 'polypeptide(L)'
;MSQVVLADEINRATPKTQSALLESMEERQITVDGVTHPLHAPFMVLATQNPIEYEGTFPLPEAQLDRFLMRISLGYPSVEEELEIISEQEIAHPITVLESVTTPSGIVEMQEAVHAIYVLSLIHI
;
A
#
# COMPACT_ATOMS: atom_id res chain seq x y z
N MET A 1 -3.91 -8.80 -14.61
CA MET A 1 -3.06 -7.87 -13.81
C MET A 1 -3.54 -7.89 -12.38
N SER A 2 -2.64 -7.76 -11.40
CA SER A 2 -3.02 -7.70 -9.99
C SER A 2 -3.67 -6.35 -9.67
N GLN A 3 -4.71 -6.36 -8.83
CA GLN A 3 -5.41 -5.16 -8.37
C GLN A 3 -4.81 -4.60 -7.08
N VAL A 4 -4.11 -5.43 -6.32
CA VAL A 4 -3.37 -5.03 -5.13
C VAL A 4 -1.91 -5.41 -5.32
N VAL A 5 -1.01 -4.45 -5.12
CA VAL A 5 0.43 -4.63 -5.24
C VAL A 5 1.07 -4.33 -3.90
N LEU A 6 1.84 -5.28 -3.38
CA LEU A 6 2.70 -5.07 -2.22
C LEU A 6 4.12 -4.80 -2.72
N ALA A 7 4.62 -3.60 -2.45
CA ALA A 7 6.00 -3.19 -2.71
C ALA A 7 6.79 -3.19 -1.40
N ASP A 8 7.38 -4.33 -1.09
CA ASP A 8 8.16 -4.47 0.15
C ASP A 8 9.51 -3.76 0.04
N GLU A 9 9.90 -3.05 1.09
CA GLU A 9 11.14 -2.27 1.19
C GLU A 9 11.37 -1.35 -0.03
N ILE A 10 10.37 -0.52 -0.39
CA ILE A 10 10.43 0.36 -1.57
C ILE A 10 11.68 1.28 -1.56
N ASN A 11 12.20 1.63 -0.39
CA ASN A 11 13.41 2.43 -0.25
C ASN A 11 14.70 1.68 -0.68
N ARG A 12 14.63 0.38 -0.95
CA ARG A 12 15.72 -0.39 -1.57
C ARG A 12 15.63 -0.46 -3.09
N ALA A 13 14.48 -0.12 -3.64
CA ALA A 13 14.32 -0.04 -5.09
C ALA A 13 15.05 1.20 -5.64
N THR A 14 15.57 1.07 -6.87
CA THR A 14 16.21 2.21 -7.54
C THR A 14 15.20 3.35 -7.77
N PRO A 15 15.65 4.62 -7.86
CA PRO A 15 14.77 5.74 -8.13
C PRO A 15 13.91 5.57 -9.39
N LYS A 16 14.44 4.89 -10.41
CA LYS A 16 13.70 4.56 -11.63
C LYS A 16 12.52 3.63 -11.35
N THR A 17 12.73 2.60 -10.54
CA THR A 17 11.68 1.66 -10.14
C THR A 17 10.63 2.34 -9.27
N GLN A 18 11.07 3.17 -8.32
CA GLN A 18 10.16 3.96 -7.48
C GLN A 18 9.28 4.88 -8.34
N SER A 19 9.88 5.60 -9.30
CA SER A 19 9.14 6.49 -10.20
C SER A 19 8.11 5.74 -11.04
N ALA A 20 8.45 4.56 -11.56
CA ALA A 20 7.51 3.74 -12.33
C ALA A 20 6.32 3.26 -11.49
N LEU A 21 6.54 2.89 -10.24
CA LEU A 21 5.47 2.50 -9.33
C LEU A 21 4.56 3.70 -9.02
N LEU A 22 5.14 4.85 -8.68
CA LEU A 22 4.40 6.07 -8.37
C LEU A 22 3.60 6.59 -9.57
N GLU A 23 4.16 6.51 -10.78
CA GLU A 23 3.45 6.82 -12.02
C GLU A 23 2.24 5.90 -12.19
N SER A 24 2.39 4.61 -11.95
CA SER A 24 1.28 3.65 -12.06
C SER A 24 0.14 3.95 -11.09
N MET A 25 0.43 4.49 -9.91
CA MET A 25 -0.57 4.90 -8.92
C MET A 25 -1.36 6.13 -9.39
N GLU A 26 -0.69 7.08 -10.02
CA GLU A 26 -1.27 8.35 -10.46
C GLU A 26 -2.02 8.19 -11.78
N GLU A 27 -1.36 7.63 -12.79
CA GLU A 27 -1.88 7.50 -14.14
C GLU A 27 -2.82 6.31 -14.35
N ARG A 28 -2.90 5.39 -13.35
CA ARG A 28 -3.67 4.15 -13.45
C ARG A 28 -3.32 3.31 -14.68
N GLN A 29 -2.05 3.33 -15.07
CA GLN A 29 -1.51 2.58 -16.20
C GLN A 29 -0.04 2.25 -15.96
N ILE A 30 0.45 1.25 -16.69
CA ILE A 30 1.87 0.91 -16.75
C ILE A 30 2.30 0.77 -18.20
N THR A 31 3.52 1.19 -18.51
CA THR A 31 4.11 1.02 -19.84
C THR A 31 5.25 0.01 -19.79
N VAL A 32 5.10 -1.07 -20.54
CA VAL A 32 6.11 -2.13 -20.66
C VAL A 32 6.46 -2.30 -22.13
N ASP A 33 7.74 -2.21 -22.47
CA ASP A 33 8.24 -2.35 -23.82
C ASP A 33 7.53 -1.43 -24.86
N GLY A 34 7.20 -0.21 -24.43
CA GLY A 34 6.51 0.78 -25.26
C GLY A 34 5.00 0.55 -25.44
N VAL A 35 4.44 -0.45 -24.77
CA VAL A 35 3.00 -0.73 -24.76
C VAL A 35 2.41 -0.32 -23.43
N THR A 36 1.39 0.56 -23.49
CA THR A 36 0.67 1.02 -22.29
C THR A 36 -0.49 0.09 -21.97
N HIS A 37 -0.54 -0.34 -20.73
CA HIS A 37 -1.56 -1.23 -20.19
C HIS A 37 -2.34 -0.50 -19.09
N PRO A 38 -3.66 -0.30 -19.23
CA PRO A 38 -4.47 0.30 -18.19
C PRO A 38 -4.59 -0.62 -16.96
N LEU A 39 -4.63 -0.05 -15.78
CA LEU A 39 -4.88 -0.74 -14.53
C LEU A 39 -6.37 -0.65 -14.20
N HIS A 40 -6.99 -1.81 -13.94
CA HIS A 40 -8.42 -1.89 -13.63
C HIS A 40 -8.68 -1.55 -12.16
N ALA A 41 -9.79 -0.86 -11.91
CA ALA A 41 -10.26 -0.60 -10.55
C ALA A 41 -10.79 -1.89 -9.87
N PRO A 42 -10.64 -1.99 -8.54
CA PRO A 42 -9.83 -1.13 -7.69
C PRO A 42 -8.33 -1.41 -7.90
N PHE A 43 -7.49 -0.39 -7.87
CA PHE A 43 -6.05 -0.57 -7.88
C PHE A 43 -5.45 0.10 -6.63
N MET A 44 -4.68 -0.66 -5.87
CA MET A 44 -4.08 -0.24 -4.61
C MET A 44 -2.63 -0.68 -4.53
N VAL A 45 -1.77 0.19 -4.02
CA VAL A 45 -0.39 -0.12 -3.68
C VAL A 45 -0.19 0.00 -2.18
N LEU A 46 0.35 -1.04 -1.60
CA LEU A 46 0.84 -1.09 -0.23
C LEU A 46 2.37 -1.10 -0.33
N ALA A 47 3.03 -0.09 0.23
CA ALA A 47 4.48 -0.03 0.22
C ALA A 47 5.00 -0.04 1.66
N THR A 48 6.05 -0.82 1.92
CA THR A 48 6.76 -0.77 3.19
C THR A 48 8.08 -0.03 3.02
N GLN A 49 8.52 0.61 4.09
CA GLN A 49 9.86 1.17 4.22
C GLN A 49 10.50 0.64 5.48
N ASN A 50 11.72 0.15 5.36
CA ASN A 50 12.51 -0.13 6.54
C ASN A 50 13.17 1.18 6.99
N PRO A 51 12.89 1.67 8.23
CA PRO A 51 13.41 2.94 8.72
C PRO A 51 14.92 2.89 9.01
N ILE A 52 15.50 1.70 9.06
CA ILE A 52 16.94 1.55 9.31
C ILE A 52 17.67 1.91 8.02
N GLU A 53 18.42 3.00 8.07
CA GLU A 53 19.25 3.46 6.97
C GLU A 53 20.47 2.53 6.82
N TYR A 54 20.46 1.73 5.78
CA TYR A 54 21.64 0.99 5.32
C TYR A 54 22.21 1.65 4.07
N GLU A 55 23.50 1.44 3.87
CA GLU A 55 24.17 1.77 2.61
C GLU A 55 23.41 1.16 1.42
N GLY A 56 23.09 1.95 0.40
CA GLY A 56 22.32 1.50 -0.77
C GLY A 56 20.80 1.66 -0.68
N THR A 57 20.28 2.42 0.28
CA THR A 57 18.86 2.82 0.29
C THR A 57 18.64 4.15 -0.43
N PHE A 58 17.45 4.28 -1.02
CA PHE A 58 16.98 5.48 -1.71
C PHE A 58 15.67 5.93 -1.04
N PRO A 59 15.72 6.77 0.01
CA PRO A 59 14.51 7.25 0.67
C PRO A 59 13.63 8.01 -0.32
N LEU A 60 12.31 7.83 -0.22
CA LEU A 60 11.37 8.60 -1.02
C LEU A 60 11.33 10.05 -0.52
N PRO A 61 11.49 11.05 -1.41
CA PRO A 61 11.27 12.44 -1.06
C PRO A 61 9.82 12.70 -0.60
N GLU A 62 9.62 13.70 0.23
CA GLU A 62 8.30 14.12 0.75
C GLU A 62 7.25 14.24 -0.36
N ALA A 63 7.58 14.91 -1.47
CA ALA A 63 6.69 15.07 -2.62
C ALA A 63 6.25 13.74 -3.28
N GLN A 64 6.98 12.66 -3.05
CA GLN A 64 6.60 11.32 -3.51
C GLN A 64 5.77 10.58 -2.46
N LEU A 65 6.00 10.85 -1.18
CA LEU A 65 5.19 10.32 -0.09
C LEU A 65 3.76 10.84 -0.13
N ASP A 66 3.55 12.09 -0.57
CA ASP A 66 2.24 12.72 -0.73
C ASP A 66 1.31 12.00 -1.73
N ARG A 67 1.86 11.11 -2.56
CA ARG A 67 1.06 10.26 -3.46
C ARG A 67 0.39 9.09 -2.76
N PHE A 68 0.81 8.78 -1.53
CA PHE A 68 0.17 7.76 -0.71
C PHE A 68 -0.97 8.37 0.10
N LEU A 69 -2.11 7.68 0.14
CA LEU A 69 -3.30 8.12 0.87
C LEU A 69 -3.04 8.27 2.37
N MET A 70 -2.24 7.39 2.95
CA MET A 70 -1.87 7.44 4.36
C MET A 70 -0.52 6.77 4.61
N ARG A 71 0.12 7.20 5.68
CA ARG A 71 1.29 6.57 6.26
C ARG A 71 0.93 6.03 7.64
N ILE A 72 1.22 4.77 7.87
CA ILE A 72 0.97 4.10 9.16
C ILE A 72 2.27 3.54 9.72
N SER A 73 2.34 3.47 11.04
CA SER A 73 3.42 2.79 11.76
C SER A 73 2.79 1.77 12.69
N LEU A 74 3.21 0.52 12.58
CA LEU A 74 2.67 -0.57 13.41
C LEU A 74 3.30 -0.60 14.80
N GLY A 75 4.52 -0.08 14.95
CA GLY A 75 5.29 -0.20 16.19
C GLY A 75 5.76 -1.63 16.45
N TYR A 76 6.10 -1.89 17.68
CA TYR A 76 6.43 -3.22 18.19
C TYR A 76 5.29 -3.71 19.08
N PRO A 77 4.99 -5.02 19.08
CA PRO A 77 4.00 -5.59 19.97
C PRO A 77 4.44 -5.50 21.43
N SER A 78 3.49 -5.55 22.35
CA SER A 78 3.76 -5.74 23.77
C SER A 78 4.23 -7.18 24.06
N VAL A 79 4.75 -7.43 25.24
CA VAL A 79 5.21 -8.78 25.62
C VAL A 79 4.06 -9.79 25.59
N GLU A 80 2.87 -9.36 25.97
CA GLU A 80 1.66 -10.19 25.94
C GLU A 80 1.27 -10.55 24.50
N GLU A 81 1.30 -9.58 23.60
CA GLU A 81 1.02 -9.79 22.17
C GLU A 81 2.09 -10.67 21.49
N GLU A 82 3.37 -10.52 21.89
CA GLU A 82 4.43 -11.41 21.39
C GLU A 82 4.18 -12.87 21.77
N LEU A 83 3.74 -13.12 23.01
CA LEU A 83 3.40 -14.48 23.46
C LEU A 83 2.21 -15.06 22.70
N GLU A 84 1.20 -14.23 22.41
CA GLU A 84 0.05 -14.62 21.61
C GLU A 84 0.46 -14.98 20.18
N ILE A 85 1.27 -14.15 19.53
CA ILE A 85 1.81 -14.41 18.19
C ILE A 85 2.56 -15.76 18.13
N ILE A 86 3.42 -16.03 19.12
CA ILE A 86 4.18 -17.29 19.18
C ILE A 86 3.22 -18.48 19.34
N SER A 87 2.25 -18.35 20.24
CA SER A 87 1.28 -19.41 20.52
C SER A 87 0.38 -19.72 19.29
N GLU A 88 -0.06 -18.71 18.57
CA GLU A 88 -0.87 -18.88 17.37
C GLU A 88 -0.09 -19.57 16.23
N GLN A 89 1.20 -19.27 16.10
CA GLN A 89 2.04 -19.85 15.05
C GLN A 89 2.40 -21.32 15.29
N GLU A 90 2.27 -21.85 16.50
CA GLU A 90 2.51 -23.26 16.81
C GLU A 90 1.53 -24.20 16.08
N ILE A 91 0.31 -23.75 15.80
CA ILE A 91 -0.75 -24.58 15.23
C ILE A 91 -0.82 -24.42 13.72
N ALA A 92 -0.92 -23.21 13.23
CA ALA A 92 -0.95 -22.88 11.80
C ALA A 92 -0.60 -21.40 11.60
N HIS A 93 0.05 -21.08 10.49
CA HIS A 93 0.31 -19.69 10.16
C HIS A 93 -1.02 -18.95 9.93
N PRO A 94 -1.32 -17.84 10.66
CA PRO A 94 -2.64 -17.19 10.62
C PRO A 94 -3.11 -16.82 9.21
N ILE A 95 -2.19 -16.50 8.29
CA ILE A 95 -2.50 -16.16 6.89
C ILE A 95 -3.20 -17.30 6.14
N THR A 96 -3.01 -18.55 6.55
CA THR A 96 -3.59 -19.72 5.87
C THR A 96 -5.07 -19.94 6.16
N VAL A 97 -5.57 -19.31 7.22
CA VAL A 97 -6.97 -19.38 7.66
C VAL A 97 -7.78 -18.13 7.33
N LEU A 98 -7.14 -17.14 6.69
CA LEU A 98 -7.82 -15.92 6.26
C LEU A 98 -8.79 -16.23 5.12
N GLU A 99 -10.02 -15.77 5.29
CA GLU A 99 -11.05 -15.83 4.26
C GLU A 99 -11.27 -14.46 3.62
N SER A 100 -11.79 -14.46 2.39
CA SER A 100 -12.13 -13.21 1.71
C SER A 100 -13.32 -12.54 2.40
N VAL A 101 -13.16 -11.28 2.81
CA VAL A 101 -14.20 -10.48 3.48
C VAL A 101 -14.99 -9.58 2.53
N THR A 102 -14.49 -9.37 1.32
CA THR A 102 -15.16 -8.56 0.28
C THR A 102 -14.70 -8.97 -1.11
N THR A 103 -15.31 -8.37 -2.12
CA THR A 103 -14.97 -8.57 -3.53
C THR A 103 -14.40 -7.27 -4.13
N PRO A 104 -13.69 -7.33 -5.26
CA PRO A 104 -13.26 -6.13 -5.97
C PRO A 104 -14.40 -5.16 -6.30
N SER A 105 -15.57 -5.66 -6.67
CA SER A 105 -16.77 -4.83 -6.92
C SER A 105 -17.26 -4.16 -5.64
N GLY A 106 -17.26 -4.86 -4.51
CA GLY A 106 -17.63 -4.28 -3.22
C GLY A 106 -16.71 -3.13 -2.81
N ILE A 107 -15.41 -3.20 -3.12
CA ILE A 107 -14.47 -2.09 -2.88
C ILE A 107 -14.81 -0.89 -3.78
N VAL A 108 -15.13 -1.11 -5.04
CA VAL A 108 -15.54 -0.04 -5.96
C VAL A 108 -16.82 0.65 -5.46
N GLU A 109 -17.82 -0.12 -5.04
CA GLU A 109 -19.05 0.43 -4.44
C GLU A 109 -18.77 1.29 -3.20
N MET A 110 -17.85 0.85 -2.32
CA MET A 110 -17.43 1.65 -1.17
C MET A 110 -16.72 2.95 -1.61
N GLN A 111 -15.89 2.91 -2.63
CA GLN A 111 -15.23 4.11 -3.17
C GLN A 111 -16.26 5.10 -3.73
N GLU A 112 -17.26 4.62 -4.47
CA GLU A 112 -18.35 5.46 -4.99
C GLU A 112 -19.19 6.07 -3.85
N ALA A 113 -19.48 5.31 -2.81
CA ALA A 113 -20.19 5.80 -1.64
C ALA A 113 -19.43 6.94 -0.92
N VAL A 114 -18.10 6.81 -0.80
CA VAL A 114 -17.24 7.86 -0.22
C VAL A 114 -17.27 9.13 -1.07
N HIS A 115 -17.27 9.02 -2.40
CA HIS A 115 -17.38 10.17 -3.30
C HIS A 115 -18.69 10.93 -3.14
N ALA A 116 -19.76 10.27 -2.70
CA ALA A 116 -21.06 10.91 -2.44
C ALA A 116 -21.08 11.69 -1.11
N ILE A 117 -20.08 11.54 -0.24
CA ILE A 117 -20.01 12.24 1.03
C ILE A 117 -19.39 13.62 0.81
N TYR A 118 -20.19 14.67 1.10
CA TYR A 118 -19.70 16.05 1.08
C TYR A 118 -19.02 16.38 2.39
N VAL A 119 -17.70 16.66 2.34
CA VAL A 119 -16.93 17.16 3.49
C VAL A 119 -16.68 18.64 3.28
N LEU A 120 -17.23 19.47 4.15
CA LEU A 120 -16.95 20.90 4.16
C LEU A 120 -15.52 21.10 4.66
N SER A 121 -14.62 21.49 3.76
CA SER A 121 -13.27 21.92 4.14
C SER A 121 -13.38 23.32 4.77
N LEU A 122 -13.39 23.37 6.10
CA LEU A 122 -13.13 24.62 6.82
C LEU A 122 -11.63 24.90 6.77
N ILE A 123 -11.21 25.62 5.75
CA ILE A 123 -9.87 26.20 5.74
C ILE A 123 -9.90 27.34 6.76
N HIS A 124 -9.40 27.09 7.94
CA HIS A 124 -9.06 28.16 8.86
C HIS A 124 -7.75 28.80 8.37
N ILE A 125 -7.89 29.96 7.78
CA ILE A 125 -6.78 30.88 7.49
C ILE A 125 -6.34 31.54 8.80
#